data_edf53c7a174f1a77f5b426e0f4aa1dbc
#
_entry.id   edf53c7a174f1a77f5b426e0f4aa1dbc
#
_cell.length_a   1.000
_cell.length_b   1.000
_cell.length_c   1.000
_cell.angle_alpha   90.00
_cell.angle_beta   90.00
_cell.angle_gamma   90.00
#
_symmetry.space_group_name_H-M   'P 1'
#
loop_
_entity.id
_entity.type
_entity.pdbx_description
1 polymer ?
#
loop_
_entity_poly.entity_id
_entity_poly.type
_entity_poly.pdbx_seq_one_letter_code
_entity_poly.pdbx_strand_id
1 'polypeptide(L)'
;MLQAPSDRVRPAFDCKLPDTYQIRSGSFVFMSDVDLKRSESMIQELDHLHDRVLTDLHLPSSEQLVFIYLFADRSKYEAYMMKHFKDLPARRAFFVAYQDAQKGKHQCVFTFWGEQIQQDLRHELTHATLHSVLADVPMWLDEGLAEYYEVPASWNGLNYRHLEQFQAHGDQPWNPDLHRLEHICNVANMTLLDYQESWGWVHFILHDVQLKQVLIQYLAECAKLKPSVALESRLRQVSPNLEDCFRRHLIQLQLQTRDLNGPTLR
;
A
#
# COMPACT_ATOMS: atom_id res chain seq x y z
N MET A 1 -3.19 7.15 5.81
CA MET A 1 -2.37 6.76 6.97
C MET A 1 -2.97 7.31 8.26
N LEU A 2 -3.34 6.45 9.22
CA LEU A 2 -3.76 6.91 10.55
C LEU A 2 -2.50 7.02 11.39
N GLN A 3 -1.98 8.23 11.58
CA GLN A 3 -1.00 8.50 12.62
C GLN A 3 -1.70 8.30 13.97
N ALA A 4 -1.16 7.43 14.81
CA ALA A 4 -1.58 7.36 16.21
C ALA A 4 -1.35 8.75 16.84
N PRO A 5 -2.31 9.27 17.65
CA PRO A 5 -2.14 10.56 18.30
C PRO A 5 -0.86 10.58 19.13
N SER A 6 -0.09 11.66 19.02
CA SER A 6 1.26 11.85 19.54
C SER A 6 1.42 11.79 21.07
N ASP A 7 0.35 11.67 21.84
CA ASP A 7 0.36 11.73 23.31
C ASP A 7 -0.13 10.49 24.04
N ARG A 8 -0.26 9.34 23.36
CA ARG A 8 -0.63 8.11 24.05
C ARG A 8 0.63 7.41 24.56
N VAL A 9 0.80 7.51 25.88
CA VAL A 9 1.50 6.54 26.73
C VAL A 9 1.32 5.16 26.11
N ARG A 10 2.44 4.41 25.94
CA ARG A 10 2.45 3.01 25.51
C ARG A 10 1.21 2.29 25.96
N PRO A 11 0.43 1.64 25.10
CA PRO A 11 -0.42 0.59 25.60
C PRO A 11 0.49 -0.36 26.37
N ALA A 12 0.25 -0.52 27.67
CA ALA A 12 0.86 -1.59 28.44
C ALA A 12 0.46 -2.88 27.72
N PHE A 13 1.41 -3.50 27.02
CA PHE A 13 1.19 -4.68 26.18
C PHE A 13 0.94 -5.90 27.06
N ASP A 14 -0.21 -5.93 27.75
CA ASP A 14 -0.66 -7.02 28.60
C ASP A 14 -1.49 -8.08 27.83
N CYS A 15 -1.75 -7.87 26.53
CA CYS A 15 -2.18 -8.93 25.63
C CYS A 15 -0.97 -9.43 24.86
N LYS A 16 -0.76 -10.73 24.85
CA LYS A 16 0.36 -11.35 24.15
C LYS A 16 0.36 -11.00 22.68
N LEU A 17 1.34 -10.20 22.30
CA LEU A 17 1.78 -10.14 20.90
C LEU A 17 2.29 -11.52 20.49
N PRO A 18 2.15 -11.90 19.22
CA PRO A 18 2.85 -13.07 18.68
C PRO A 18 4.35 -12.96 18.93
N ASP A 19 4.94 -13.92 19.64
CA ASP A 19 6.37 -13.92 20.01
C ASP A 19 6.99 -15.32 20.04
N THR A 20 6.22 -16.36 19.68
CA THR A 20 6.66 -17.78 19.76
C THR A 20 7.75 -18.07 18.73
N TYR A 21 7.64 -17.53 17.54
CA TYR A 21 8.59 -17.70 16.44
C TYR A 21 9.03 -16.33 15.94
N GLN A 22 10.34 -16.20 15.67
CA GLN A 22 10.91 -14.98 15.13
C GLN A 22 11.84 -15.28 13.98
N ILE A 23 11.69 -14.52 12.88
CA ILE A 23 12.62 -14.52 11.74
C ILE A 23 12.89 -13.08 11.33
N ARG A 24 14.15 -12.76 11.04
CA ARG A 24 14.54 -11.49 10.43
C ARG A 24 14.93 -11.72 8.97
N SER A 25 14.39 -10.92 8.06
CA SER A 25 14.79 -10.81 6.65
C SER A 25 14.92 -9.34 6.29
N GLY A 26 16.11 -8.91 5.91
CA GLY A 26 16.41 -7.52 5.60
C GLY A 26 15.98 -6.55 6.70
N SER A 27 15.09 -5.62 6.35
CA SER A 27 14.50 -4.63 7.26
C SER A 27 13.28 -5.16 8.04
N PHE A 28 12.83 -6.39 7.78
CA PHE A 28 11.64 -6.98 8.36
C PHE A 28 11.94 -7.95 9.49
N VAL A 29 11.20 -7.81 10.60
CA VAL A 29 11.26 -8.71 11.75
C VAL A 29 9.88 -9.34 11.95
N PHE A 30 9.73 -10.59 11.54
CA PHE A 30 8.49 -11.35 11.68
C PHE A 30 8.41 -11.99 13.07
N MET A 31 7.31 -11.72 13.77
CA MET A 31 6.96 -12.28 15.06
C MET A 31 5.64 -13.04 14.89
N SER A 32 5.60 -14.35 15.20
CA SER A 32 4.44 -15.19 14.87
C SER A 32 4.08 -16.17 15.98
N ASP A 33 2.80 -16.47 16.09
CA ASP A 33 2.30 -17.60 16.92
C ASP A 33 2.41 -18.95 16.18
N VAL A 34 2.65 -18.92 14.85
CA VAL A 34 2.73 -20.12 13.99
C VAL A 34 4.15 -20.26 13.45
N ASP A 35 4.62 -21.50 13.29
CA ASP A 35 5.96 -21.78 12.78
C ASP A 35 6.16 -21.21 11.38
N LEU A 36 7.16 -20.35 11.25
CA LEU A 36 7.51 -19.61 10.02
C LEU A 36 8.36 -20.42 9.03
N LYS A 37 8.85 -21.61 9.39
CA LYS A 37 9.71 -22.42 8.53
C LYS A 37 9.08 -22.79 7.19
N ARG A 38 7.75 -22.95 7.16
CA ARG A 38 7.02 -23.25 5.92
C ARG A 38 6.70 -22.00 5.08
N SER A 39 7.07 -20.84 5.56
CA SER A 39 6.75 -19.55 4.94
C SER A 39 8.00 -18.81 4.45
N GLU A 40 9.15 -19.49 4.38
CA GLU A 40 10.41 -18.89 3.93
C GLU A 40 10.30 -18.27 2.55
N SER A 41 9.60 -18.90 1.60
CA SER A 41 9.40 -18.38 0.25
C SER A 41 8.56 -17.08 0.26
N MET A 42 7.53 -17.00 1.12
CA MET A 42 6.74 -15.79 1.30
C MET A 42 7.60 -14.68 1.91
N ILE A 43 8.39 -14.97 2.93
CA ILE A 43 9.28 -14.01 3.59
C ILE A 43 10.32 -13.46 2.60
N GLN A 44 10.92 -14.31 1.78
CA GLN A 44 11.84 -13.88 0.71
C GLN A 44 11.16 -13.03 -0.36
N GLU A 45 9.94 -13.39 -0.76
CA GLU A 45 9.16 -12.59 -1.70
C GLU A 45 8.87 -11.19 -1.16
N LEU A 46 8.54 -11.06 0.13
CA LEU A 46 8.28 -9.77 0.78
C LEU A 46 9.55 -8.91 0.90
N ASP A 47 10.71 -9.53 1.13
CA ASP A 47 12.00 -8.86 1.11
C ASP A 47 12.32 -8.32 -0.30
N HIS A 48 12.09 -9.13 -1.33
CA HIS A 48 12.20 -8.68 -2.73
C HIS A 48 11.18 -7.58 -3.09
N LEU A 49 9.98 -7.60 -2.49
CA LEU A 49 9.00 -6.52 -2.66
C LEU A 49 9.55 -5.20 -2.15
N HIS A 50 10.14 -5.18 -0.95
CA HIS A 50 10.79 -4.00 -0.38
C HIS A 50 11.82 -3.42 -1.36
N ASP A 51 12.75 -4.24 -1.85
CA ASP A 51 13.78 -3.81 -2.78
C ASP A 51 13.20 -3.30 -4.11
N ARG A 52 12.13 -3.95 -4.60
CA ARG A 52 11.43 -3.54 -5.82
C ARG A 52 10.77 -2.17 -5.65
N VAL A 53 10.06 -1.92 -4.55
CA VAL A 53 9.44 -0.61 -4.27
C VAL A 53 10.48 0.50 -4.27
N LEU A 54 11.59 0.31 -3.54
CA LEU A 54 12.67 1.29 -3.49
C LEU A 54 13.31 1.52 -4.87
N THR A 55 13.54 0.46 -5.63
CA THR A 55 14.17 0.52 -6.95
C THR A 55 13.26 1.18 -7.98
N ASP A 56 12.00 0.75 -8.08
CA ASP A 56 11.02 1.23 -9.06
C ASP A 56 10.72 2.73 -8.90
N LEU A 57 10.72 3.20 -7.64
CA LEU A 57 10.42 4.58 -7.26
C LEU A 57 11.67 5.43 -7.02
N HIS A 58 12.87 4.89 -7.22
CA HIS A 58 14.16 5.54 -7.00
C HIS A 58 14.29 6.13 -5.59
N LEU A 59 13.78 5.43 -4.59
CA LEU A 59 13.84 5.83 -3.18
C LEU A 59 15.15 5.41 -2.52
N PRO A 60 15.64 6.17 -1.53
CA PRO A 60 16.81 5.77 -0.75
C PRO A 60 16.49 4.55 0.12
N SER A 61 17.49 3.76 0.47
CA SER A 61 17.36 2.72 1.47
C SER A 61 17.19 3.31 2.89
N SER A 62 16.55 2.55 3.77
CA SER A 62 16.38 2.88 5.18
C SER A 62 16.88 1.74 6.06
N GLU A 63 17.55 2.06 7.17
CA GLU A 63 17.92 1.07 8.18
C GLU A 63 16.81 0.82 9.21
N GLN A 64 15.66 1.45 9.04
CA GLN A 64 14.54 1.32 9.95
C GLN A 64 13.95 -0.09 9.90
N LEU A 65 13.84 -0.74 11.07
CA LEU A 65 13.18 -2.04 11.17
C LEU A 65 11.67 -1.90 11.21
N VAL A 66 10.99 -2.82 10.52
CA VAL A 66 9.54 -3.01 10.55
C VAL A 66 9.22 -4.30 11.28
N PHE A 67 8.42 -4.23 12.34
CA PHE A 67 8.01 -5.41 13.11
C PHE A 67 6.65 -5.90 12.59
N ILE A 68 6.59 -7.16 12.16
CA ILE A 68 5.39 -7.79 11.61
C ILE A 68 4.87 -8.80 12.62
N TYR A 69 3.68 -8.55 13.17
CA TYR A 69 3.01 -9.41 14.14
C TYR A 69 1.95 -10.26 13.45
N LEU A 70 2.21 -11.57 13.36
CA LEU A 70 1.37 -12.56 12.67
C LEU A 70 0.62 -13.40 13.71
N PHE A 71 -0.62 -13.03 13.98
CA PHE A 71 -1.49 -13.78 14.89
C PHE A 71 -1.89 -15.12 14.28
N ALA A 72 -2.06 -16.15 15.13
CA ALA A 72 -2.43 -17.49 14.65
C ALA A 72 -3.75 -17.52 13.89
N ASP A 73 -4.69 -16.64 14.25
CA ASP A 73 -6.02 -16.57 13.68
C ASP A 73 -6.63 -15.17 13.83
N ARG A 74 -7.75 -14.96 13.10
CA ARG A 74 -8.49 -13.72 13.07
C ARG A 74 -9.02 -13.30 14.44
N SER A 75 -9.47 -14.25 15.26
CA SER A 75 -10.07 -13.95 16.57
C SER A 75 -9.06 -13.33 17.54
N LYS A 76 -7.82 -13.89 17.57
CA LYS A 76 -6.73 -13.34 18.39
C LYS A 76 -6.31 -11.95 17.91
N TYR A 77 -6.21 -11.77 16.59
CA TYR A 77 -5.90 -10.50 15.97
C TYR A 77 -6.95 -9.44 16.32
N GLU A 78 -8.24 -9.71 16.08
CA GLU A 78 -9.33 -8.77 16.37
C GLU A 78 -9.39 -8.42 17.85
N ALA A 79 -9.24 -9.40 18.75
CA ALA A 79 -9.22 -9.15 20.19
C ALA A 79 -8.08 -8.21 20.61
N TYR A 80 -6.90 -8.39 20.00
CA TYR A 80 -5.75 -7.50 20.22
C TYR A 80 -6.02 -6.09 19.69
N MET A 81 -6.47 -5.97 18.44
CA MET A 81 -6.73 -4.68 17.80
C MET A 81 -7.85 -3.91 18.55
N MET A 82 -8.95 -4.55 18.90
CA MET A 82 -10.03 -3.94 19.68
C MET A 82 -9.56 -3.43 21.04
N LYS A 83 -8.61 -4.11 21.67
CA LYS A 83 -8.10 -3.70 22.98
C LYS A 83 -7.14 -2.50 22.88
N HIS A 84 -6.27 -2.49 21.89
CA HIS A 84 -5.14 -1.55 21.79
C HIS A 84 -5.35 -0.42 20.79
N PHE A 85 -6.21 -0.61 19.80
CA PHE A 85 -6.44 0.30 18.68
C PHE A 85 -7.93 0.52 18.41
N LYS A 86 -8.68 0.90 19.47
CA LYS A 86 -10.17 1.00 19.47
C LYS A 86 -10.74 1.95 18.41
N ASP A 87 -9.96 2.93 18.00
CA ASP A 87 -10.39 3.95 17.05
C ASP A 87 -10.11 3.55 15.58
N LEU A 88 -9.45 2.40 15.35
CA LEU A 88 -9.21 1.90 14.02
C LEU A 88 -10.42 1.12 13.50
N PRO A 89 -10.75 1.28 12.19
CA PRO A 89 -11.82 0.48 11.58
C PRO A 89 -11.42 -1.01 11.55
N ALA A 90 -12.41 -1.90 11.47
CA ALA A 90 -12.12 -3.33 11.32
C ALA A 90 -11.52 -3.62 9.94
N ARG A 91 -10.25 -4.04 9.89
CA ARG A 91 -9.52 -4.46 8.68
C ARG A 91 -8.76 -5.75 8.98
N ARG A 92 -8.31 -6.45 7.92
CA ARG A 92 -7.53 -7.70 8.06
C ARG A 92 -6.08 -7.46 8.44
N ALA A 93 -5.56 -6.30 8.08
CA ALA A 93 -4.19 -5.90 8.38
C ALA A 93 -4.11 -4.39 8.66
N PHE A 94 -3.08 -3.98 9.37
CA PHE A 94 -2.78 -2.59 9.65
C PHE A 94 -1.28 -2.35 9.69
N PHE A 95 -0.83 -1.33 8.97
CA PHE A 95 0.42 -0.66 9.22
C PHE A 95 0.22 0.47 10.24
N VAL A 96 1.05 0.50 11.27
CA VAL A 96 1.04 1.54 12.31
C VAL A 96 2.45 2.08 12.50
N ALA A 97 2.62 3.39 12.29
CA ALA A 97 3.84 4.09 12.66
C ALA A 97 3.59 4.95 13.90
N TYR A 98 4.47 4.87 14.88
CA TYR A 98 4.40 5.71 16.08
C TYR A 98 5.78 6.14 16.54
N GLN A 99 5.83 7.29 17.21
CA GLN A 99 7.05 7.84 17.79
C GLN A 99 7.10 7.48 19.28
N ASP A 100 8.16 6.79 19.70
CA ASP A 100 8.47 6.60 21.13
C ASP A 100 9.52 7.64 21.55
N ALA A 101 9.27 8.33 22.65
CA ALA A 101 10.15 9.39 23.12
C ALA A 101 11.58 8.92 23.48
N GLN A 102 11.76 7.63 23.80
CA GLN A 102 13.04 7.04 24.20
C GLN A 102 13.68 6.17 23.11
N LYS A 103 12.87 5.54 22.26
CA LYS A 103 13.32 4.53 21.28
C LYS A 103 13.22 4.99 19.82
N GLY A 104 12.69 6.19 19.57
CA GLY A 104 12.55 6.73 18.23
C GLY A 104 11.28 6.25 17.48
N LYS A 105 11.33 6.29 16.16
CA LYS A 105 10.21 5.89 15.28
C LYS A 105 10.11 4.36 15.21
N HIS A 106 8.93 3.84 15.45
CA HIS A 106 8.59 2.43 15.32
C HIS A 106 7.60 2.23 14.20
N GLN A 107 7.77 1.15 13.44
CA GLN A 107 6.87 0.72 12.39
C GLN A 107 6.45 -0.71 12.66
N CYS A 108 5.14 -0.94 12.71
CA CYS A 108 4.56 -2.24 12.99
C CYS A 108 3.48 -2.58 11.96
N VAL A 109 3.44 -3.83 11.55
CA VAL A 109 2.34 -4.41 10.77
C VAL A 109 1.67 -5.47 11.62
N PHE A 110 0.35 -5.43 11.70
CA PHE A 110 -0.47 -6.41 12.43
C PHE A 110 -1.39 -7.11 11.45
N THR A 111 -1.35 -8.43 11.40
CA THR A 111 -2.25 -9.26 10.60
C THR A 111 -2.35 -10.68 11.18
N PHE A 112 -3.09 -11.56 10.55
CA PHE A 112 -3.30 -12.94 10.99
C PHE A 112 -3.14 -13.93 9.83
N TRP A 113 -2.84 -15.17 10.17
CA TRP A 113 -2.78 -16.26 9.21
C TRP A 113 -4.14 -16.53 8.57
N GLY A 114 -4.20 -16.46 7.24
CA GLY A 114 -5.40 -16.66 6.45
C GLY A 114 -5.08 -16.73 4.95
N GLU A 115 -6.09 -16.97 4.13
CA GLU A 115 -5.94 -17.16 2.67
C GLU A 115 -5.35 -15.93 1.95
N GLN A 116 -5.58 -14.74 2.49
CA GLN A 116 -5.16 -13.49 1.85
C GLN A 116 -3.90 -12.88 2.49
N ILE A 117 -3.22 -13.60 3.39
CA ILE A 117 -2.09 -13.07 4.15
C ILE A 117 -0.98 -12.50 3.26
N GLN A 118 -0.69 -13.09 2.11
CA GLN A 118 0.35 -12.59 1.21
C GLN A 118 -0.03 -11.24 0.62
N GLN A 119 -1.28 -11.07 0.18
CA GLN A 119 -1.79 -9.82 -0.34
C GLN A 119 -1.80 -8.75 0.75
N ASP A 120 -2.35 -9.09 1.93
CA ASP A 120 -2.41 -8.18 3.08
C ASP A 120 -1.00 -7.72 3.49
N LEU A 121 -0.02 -8.63 3.52
CA LEU A 121 1.37 -8.28 3.84
C LEU A 121 2.03 -7.41 2.76
N ARG A 122 1.82 -7.70 1.47
CA ARG A 122 2.35 -6.84 0.39
C ARG A 122 1.82 -5.41 0.51
N HIS A 123 0.53 -5.26 0.78
CA HIS A 123 -0.13 -3.97 0.96
C HIS A 123 0.51 -3.18 2.12
N GLU A 124 0.49 -3.75 3.33
CA GLU A 124 0.96 -3.08 4.53
C GLU A 124 2.48 -2.85 4.55
N LEU A 125 3.27 -3.77 3.95
CA LEU A 125 4.72 -3.59 3.83
C LEU A 125 5.10 -2.57 2.76
N THR A 126 4.25 -2.33 1.77
CA THR A 126 4.41 -1.19 0.86
C THR A 126 4.30 0.13 1.63
N HIS A 127 3.25 0.31 2.45
CA HIS A 127 3.16 1.47 3.34
C HIS A 127 4.39 1.60 4.25
N ALA A 128 4.80 0.50 4.90
CA ALA A 128 5.97 0.52 5.77
C ALA A 128 7.24 0.94 5.03
N THR A 129 7.46 0.45 3.81
CA THR A 129 8.59 0.81 2.97
C THR A 129 8.57 2.29 2.59
N LEU A 130 7.44 2.79 2.10
CA LEU A 130 7.28 4.21 1.74
C LEU A 130 7.53 5.12 2.96
N HIS A 131 6.88 4.83 4.08
CA HIS A 131 7.00 5.63 5.30
C HIS A 131 8.31 5.46 6.06
N SER A 132 9.17 4.52 5.65
CA SER A 132 10.53 4.44 6.18
C SER A 132 11.43 5.56 5.63
N VAL A 133 11.11 6.09 4.44
CA VAL A 133 11.95 7.05 3.70
C VAL A 133 11.22 8.33 3.29
N LEU A 134 9.88 8.34 3.26
CA LEU A 134 9.08 9.50 2.91
C LEU A 134 8.46 10.12 4.16
N ALA A 135 8.53 11.44 4.26
CA ALA A 135 7.98 12.18 5.39
C ALA A 135 6.48 12.43 5.25
N ASP A 136 6.03 12.73 4.03
CA ASP A 136 4.63 13.05 3.71
C ASP A 136 4.32 12.58 2.28
N VAL A 137 3.24 11.83 2.12
CA VAL A 137 2.75 11.32 0.82
C VAL A 137 1.26 11.59 0.74
N PRO A 138 0.73 12.11 -0.37
CA PRO A 138 -0.72 12.23 -0.54
C PRO A 138 -1.42 10.88 -0.32
N MET A 139 -2.54 10.90 0.39
CA MET A 139 -3.27 9.70 0.80
C MET A 139 -3.60 8.78 -0.39
N TRP A 140 -4.09 9.36 -1.49
CA TRP A 140 -4.43 8.59 -2.69
C TRP A 140 -3.21 7.91 -3.31
N LEU A 141 -2.04 8.58 -3.26
CA LEU A 141 -0.81 8.02 -3.81
C LEU A 141 -0.26 6.90 -2.94
N ASP A 142 -0.31 7.06 -1.61
CA ASP A 142 0.10 6.05 -0.63
C ASP A 142 -0.74 4.77 -0.79
N GLU A 143 -2.07 4.90 -0.79
CA GLU A 143 -2.99 3.78 -1.01
C GLU A 143 -2.88 3.20 -2.42
N GLY A 144 -2.78 4.05 -3.44
CA GLY A 144 -2.65 3.60 -4.83
C GLY A 144 -1.36 2.82 -5.10
N LEU A 145 -0.25 3.18 -4.45
CA LEU A 145 1.01 2.43 -4.51
C LEU A 145 0.86 1.09 -3.76
N ALA A 146 0.22 1.08 -2.58
CA ALA A 146 -0.04 -0.15 -1.84
C ALA A 146 -0.89 -1.13 -2.68
N GLU A 147 -1.97 -0.67 -3.29
CA GLU A 147 -2.83 -1.46 -4.19
C GLU A 147 -2.09 -1.94 -5.48
N TYR A 148 -1.12 -1.16 -5.98
CA TYR A 148 -0.29 -1.54 -7.11
C TYR A 148 0.69 -2.66 -6.75
N TYR A 149 1.31 -2.58 -5.58
CA TYR A 149 2.31 -3.55 -5.16
C TYR A 149 1.74 -4.76 -4.39
N GLU A 150 0.47 -4.76 -3.97
CA GLU A 150 -0.15 -5.89 -3.26
C GLU A 150 -0.33 -7.14 -4.13
N VAL A 151 -0.32 -6.98 -5.45
CA VAL A 151 -0.42 -8.09 -6.40
C VAL A 151 0.94 -8.75 -6.67
N PRO A 152 0.99 -10.02 -7.12
CA PRO A 152 2.23 -10.68 -7.49
C PRO A 152 3.07 -9.85 -8.48
N ALA A 153 4.40 -9.86 -8.33
CA ALA A 153 5.31 -9.10 -9.20
C ALA A 153 5.13 -9.40 -10.70
N SER A 154 4.79 -10.66 -11.02
CA SER A 154 4.53 -11.10 -12.40
C SER A 154 3.31 -10.45 -13.05
N TRP A 155 2.43 -9.85 -12.27
CA TRP A 155 1.25 -9.13 -12.78
C TRP A 155 1.55 -7.66 -13.08
N ASN A 156 2.76 -7.21 -12.79
CA ASN A 156 3.22 -5.85 -13.10
C ASN A 156 2.25 -4.75 -12.64
N GLY A 157 1.73 -4.89 -11.41
CA GLY A 157 0.80 -3.95 -10.79
C GLY A 157 -0.66 -4.10 -11.24
N LEU A 158 -0.98 -5.04 -12.14
CA LEU A 158 -2.34 -5.25 -12.63
C LEU A 158 -3.23 -5.88 -11.56
N ASN A 159 -4.08 -5.09 -10.93
CA ASN A 159 -5.10 -5.54 -10.00
C ASN A 159 -6.39 -5.86 -10.76
N TYR A 160 -6.57 -7.14 -11.09
CA TYR A 160 -7.73 -7.62 -11.87
C TYR A 160 -9.06 -7.25 -11.21
N ARG A 161 -9.12 -7.31 -9.88
CA ARG A 161 -10.33 -6.98 -9.12
C ARG A 161 -10.76 -5.54 -9.35
N HIS A 162 -9.81 -4.59 -9.29
CA HIS A 162 -10.10 -3.19 -9.58
C HIS A 162 -10.49 -2.97 -11.04
N LEU A 163 -9.77 -3.62 -11.96
CA LEU A 163 -10.06 -3.51 -13.38
C LEU A 163 -11.47 -4.01 -13.73
N GLU A 164 -11.92 -5.13 -13.16
CA GLU A 164 -13.28 -5.65 -13.33
C GLU A 164 -14.34 -4.70 -12.77
N GLN A 165 -14.06 -4.07 -11.63
CA GLN A 165 -14.98 -3.11 -11.02
C GLN A 165 -15.15 -1.84 -11.86
N PHE A 166 -14.09 -1.35 -12.52
CA PHE A 166 -14.22 -0.27 -13.50
C PHE A 166 -15.10 -0.68 -14.70
N GLN A 167 -15.09 -1.95 -15.10
CA GLN A 167 -15.97 -2.46 -16.15
C GLN A 167 -17.45 -2.49 -15.72
N ALA A 168 -17.72 -2.83 -14.47
CA ALA A 168 -19.09 -2.88 -13.93
C ALA A 168 -19.78 -1.50 -13.84
N HIS A 169 -19.01 -0.40 -13.85
CA HIS A 169 -19.55 0.96 -13.90
C HIS A 169 -19.91 1.44 -15.31
N GLY A 170 -19.84 0.56 -16.33
CA GLY A 170 -19.89 0.88 -17.76
C GLY A 170 -21.11 1.64 -18.30
N ASP A 171 -22.23 1.68 -17.58
CA ASP A 171 -23.44 2.43 -17.97
C ASP A 171 -23.60 3.77 -17.19
N GLN A 172 -22.78 4.02 -16.18
CA GLN A 172 -22.71 5.31 -15.50
C GLN A 172 -21.44 6.03 -15.98
N PRO A 173 -21.53 7.30 -16.40
CA PRO A 173 -20.33 8.06 -16.81
C PRO A 173 -19.46 8.33 -15.58
N TRP A 174 -18.63 7.33 -15.21
CA TRP A 174 -17.58 7.59 -14.23
C TRP A 174 -16.56 8.56 -14.82
N ASN A 175 -16.32 9.62 -14.09
CA ASN A 175 -15.37 10.64 -14.48
C ASN A 175 -14.20 10.63 -13.50
N PRO A 176 -12.98 10.25 -13.92
CA PRO A 176 -11.82 10.29 -13.05
C PRO A 176 -11.55 11.71 -12.58
N ASP A 177 -11.23 11.87 -11.31
CA ASP A 177 -11.01 13.18 -10.69
C ASP A 177 -9.81 13.13 -9.73
N LEU A 178 -8.61 13.28 -10.32
CA LEU A 178 -7.37 13.30 -9.56
C LEU A 178 -7.30 14.49 -8.59
N HIS A 179 -7.91 15.62 -8.97
CA HIS A 179 -7.98 16.80 -8.11
C HIS A 179 -8.72 16.51 -6.81
N ARG A 180 -9.84 15.82 -6.89
CA ARG A 180 -10.60 15.38 -5.73
C ARG A 180 -9.80 14.43 -4.84
N LEU A 181 -9.13 13.45 -5.44
CA LEU A 181 -8.29 12.49 -4.70
C LEU A 181 -7.15 13.18 -3.96
N GLU A 182 -6.50 14.17 -4.58
CA GLU A 182 -5.39 14.94 -3.99
C GLU A 182 -5.81 15.70 -2.71
N HIS A 183 -7.13 15.98 -2.55
CA HIS A 183 -7.69 16.67 -1.40
C HIS A 183 -8.25 15.75 -0.31
N ILE A 184 -8.18 14.43 -0.48
CA ILE A 184 -8.56 13.49 0.58
C ILE A 184 -7.41 13.41 1.58
N CYS A 185 -7.62 13.99 2.78
CA CYS A 185 -6.61 14.04 3.83
C CYS A 185 -6.80 12.97 4.92
N ASN A 186 -7.86 12.16 4.85
CA ASN A 186 -8.15 11.14 5.85
C ASN A 186 -8.66 9.88 5.18
N VAL A 187 -8.01 8.75 5.47
CA VAL A 187 -8.37 7.43 4.93
C VAL A 187 -9.81 7.01 5.27
N ALA A 188 -10.36 7.51 6.37
CA ALA A 188 -11.76 7.25 6.73
C ALA A 188 -12.76 7.89 5.75
N ASN A 189 -12.32 8.85 4.94
CA ASN A 189 -13.13 9.50 3.91
C ASN A 189 -12.96 8.84 2.54
N MET A 190 -12.07 7.87 2.39
CA MET A 190 -11.90 7.13 1.15
C MET A 190 -12.99 6.08 1.00
N THR A 191 -13.65 6.09 -0.14
CA THR A 191 -14.60 5.07 -0.57
C THR A 191 -13.86 3.94 -1.31
N LEU A 192 -14.54 2.83 -1.54
CA LEU A 192 -14.00 1.74 -2.37
C LEU A 192 -13.59 2.23 -3.77
N LEU A 193 -14.37 3.14 -4.35
CA LEU A 193 -14.06 3.75 -5.66
C LEU A 193 -12.78 4.58 -5.59
N ASP A 194 -12.50 5.25 -4.48
CA ASP A 194 -11.28 6.05 -4.32
C ASP A 194 -10.02 5.18 -4.29
N TYR A 195 -10.08 4.01 -3.66
CA TYR A 195 -8.99 3.01 -3.73
C TYR A 195 -8.76 2.51 -5.14
N GLN A 196 -9.85 2.17 -5.86
CA GLN A 196 -9.78 1.72 -7.25
C GLN A 196 -9.19 2.78 -8.16
N GLU A 197 -9.67 4.02 -8.02
CA GLU A 197 -9.20 5.16 -8.80
C GLU A 197 -7.74 5.47 -8.50
N SER A 198 -7.32 5.43 -7.24
CA SER A 198 -5.94 5.62 -6.79
C SER A 198 -5.01 4.56 -7.41
N TRP A 199 -5.40 3.29 -7.37
CA TRP A 199 -4.69 2.22 -8.07
C TRP A 199 -4.55 2.51 -9.56
N GLY A 200 -5.64 2.86 -10.22
CA GLY A 200 -5.66 3.13 -11.66
C GLY A 200 -4.72 4.27 -12.04
N TRP A 201 -4.74 5.37 -11.29
CA TRP A 201 -3.83 6.50 -11.49
C TRP A 201 -2.37 6.10 -11.30
N VAL A 202 -2.04 5.36 -10.24
CA VAL A 202 -0.68 4.87 -10.00
C VAL A 202 -0.24 3.93 -11.11
N HIS A 203 -1.10 3.00 -11.54
CA HIS A 203 -0.79 2.11 -12.65
C HIS A 203 -0.52 2.89 -13.93
N PHE A 204 -1.34 3.89 -14.28
CA PHE A 204 -1.15 4.74 -15.44
C PHE A 204 0.16 5.51 -15.37
N ILE A 205 0.45 6.16 -14.24
CA ILE A 205 1.65 6.97 -14.03
C ILE A 205 2.92 6.11 -14.13
N LEU A 206 2.93 4.93 -13.51
CA LEU A 206 4.12 4.06 -13.53
C LEU A 206 4.39 3.42 -14.89
N HIS A 207 3.38 3.31 -15.76
CA HIS A 207 3.49 2.73 -17.10
C HIS A 207 3.66 3.77 -18.22
N ASP A 208 3.67 5.06 -17.88
CA ASP A 208 4.03 6.15 -18.79
C ASP A 208 5.40 6.71 -18.41
N VAL A 209 6.34 6.73 -19.37
CA VAL A 209 7.74 7.12 -19.11
C VAL A 209 7.87 8.55 -18.60
N GLN A 210 7.07 9.49 -19.12
CA GLN A 210 7.16 10.89 -18.74
C GLN A 210 6.49 11.13 -17.38
N LEU A 211 5.32 10.55 -17.16
CA LEU A 211 4.61 10.68 -15.88
C LEU A 211 5.36 9.99 -14.74
N LYS A 212 5.99 8.84 -15.01
CA LYS A 212 6.85 8.16 -14.04
C LYS A 212 8.02 9.04 -13.59
N GLN A 213 8.65 9.77 -14.49
CA GLN A 213 9.73 10.70 -14.12
C GLN A 213 9.23 11.85 -13.24
N VAL A 214 8.03 12.37 -13.51
CA VAL A 214 7.39 13.38 -12.65
C VAL A 214 7.15 12.82 -11.24
N LEU A 215 6.61 11.59 -11.14
CA LEU A 215 6.38 10.93 -9.87
C LEU A 215 7.69 10.73 -9.08
N ILE A 216 8.74 10.22 -9.72
CA ILE A 216 10.06 10.00 -9.07
C ILE A 216 10.62 11.32 -8.52
N GLN A 217 10.56 12.41 -9.28
CA GLN A 217 11.01 13.72 -8.83
C GLN A 217 10.17 14.22 -7.63
N TYR A 218 8.86 14.03 -7.69
CA TYR A 218 7.96 14.39 -6.60
C TYR A 218 8.27 13.61 -5.30
N LEU A 219 8.45 12.29 -5.41
CA LEU A 219 8.80 11.44 -4.27
C LEU A 219 10.18 11.78 -3.68
N ALA A 220 11.14 12.17 -4.50
CA ALA A 220 12.45 12.64 -4.03
C ALA A 220 12.36 13.94 -3.21
N GLU A 221 11.36 14.79 -3.46
CA GLU A 221 11.06 15.95 -2.62
C GLU A 221 10.34 15.52 -1.33
N CYS A 222 9.37 14.59 -1.40
CA CYS A 222 8.69 14.02 -0.24
C CYS A 222 9.66 13.36 0.76
N ALA A 223 10.77 12.81 0.27
CA ALA A 223 11.81 12.21 1.12
C ALA A 223 12.59 13.26 1.94
N LYS A 224 12.62 14.52 1.50
CA LYS A 224 13.36 15.61 2.13
C LYS A 224 12.46 16.54 2.91
N LEU A 225 11.43 17.04 2.25
CA LEU A 225 10.48 18.05 2.76
C LEU A 225 9.14 17.86 2.04
N LYS A 226 8.08 18.49 2.55
CA LYS A 226 6.80 18.52 1.86
C LYS A 226 6.95 19.28 0.52
N PRO A 227 6.54 18.69 -0.61
CA PRO A 227 6.55 19.36 -1.90
C PRO A 227 5.71 20.64 -1.89
N SER A 228 6.20 21.70 -2.53
CA SER A 228 5.48 22.97 -2.63
C SER A 228 4.37 22.97 -3.67
N VAL A 229 4.43 22.04 -4.63
CA VAL A 229 3.48 21.91 -5.73
C VAL A 229 2.90 20.50 -5.72
N ALA A 230 1.59 20.37 -5.75
CA ALA A 230 0.86 19.11 -5.78
C ALA A 230 1.27 18.26 -7.00
N LEU A 231 1.22 16.93 -6.84
CA LEU A 231 1.59 16.00 -7.91
C LEU A 231 0.68 16.16 -9.13
N GLU A 232 -0.63 16.31 -8.93
CA GLU A 232 -1.59 16.57 -10.01
C GLU A 232 -1.15 17.73 -10.92
N SER A 233 -0.79 18.87 -10.32
CA SER A 233 -0.39 20.05 -11.07
C SER A 233 0.85 19.79 -11.94
N ARG A 234 1.80 18.99 -11.47
CA ARG A 234 3.00 18.61 -12.23
C ARG A 234 2.68 17.66 -13.38
N LEU A 235 1.81 16.68 -13.13
CA LEU A 235 1.36 15.73 -14.15
C LEU A 235 0.63 16.45 -15.30
N ARG A 236 -0.20 17.46 -14.99
CA ARG A 236 -0.92 18.27 -15.99
C ARG A 236 0.01 19.12 -16.85
N GLN A 237 1.16 19.53 -16.35
CA GLN A 237 2.16 20.24 -17.17
C GLN A 237 2.72 19.35 -18.28
N VAL A 238 2.85 18.05 -18.02
CA VAL A 238 3.37 17.06 -18.98
C VAL A 238 2.25 16.48 -19.85
N SER A 239 1.07 16.27 -19.29
CA SER A 239 -0.11 15.72 -19.96
C SER A 239 -1.33 16.59 -19.70
N PRO A 240 -1.60 17.64 -20.53
CA PRO A 240 -2.75 18.54 -20.31
C PRO A 240 -4.13 17.84 -20.34
N ASN A 241 -4.25 16.73 -21.08
CA ASN A 241 -5.46 15.90 -21.18
C ASN A 241 -5.35 14.64 -20.31
N LEU A 242 -4.95 14.82 -19.07
CA LEU A 242 -4.55 13.74 -18.15
C LEU A 242 -5.66 12.69 -17.97
N GLU A 243 -6.91 13.11 -17.76
CA GLU A 243 -8.06 12.22 -17.56
C GLU A 243 -8.40 11.39 -18.81
N ASP A 244 -8.30 11.99 -20.00
CA ASP A 244 -8.54 11.27 -21.25
C ASP A 244 -7.44 10.24 -21.55
N CYS A 245 -6.20 10.57 -21.20
CA CYS A 245 -5.09 9.63 -21.29
C CYS A 245 -5.29 8.47 -20.31
N PHE A 246 -5.69 8.76 -19.09
CA PHE A 246 -5.99 7.76 -18.06
C PHE A 246 -7.13 6.83 -18.49
N ARG A 247 -8.26 7.36 -19.00
CA ARG A 247 -9.37 6.53 -19.52
C ARG A 247 -8.90 5.60 -20.64
N ARG A 248 -8.10 6.11 -21.59
CA ARG A 248 -7.54 5.29 -22.67
C ARG A 248 -6.65 4.18 -22.14
N HIS A 249 -5.83 4.47 -21.14
CA HIS A 249 -5.00 3.48 -20.48
C HIS A 249 -5.83 2.35 -19.86
N LEU A 250 -6.89 2.66 -19.11
CA LEU A 250 -7.78 1.65 -18.54
C LEU A 250 -8.48 0.81 -19.62
N ILE A 251 -8.95 1.43 -20.71
CA ILE A 251 -9.55 0.70 -21.84
C ILE A 251 -8.54 -0.27 -22.46
N GLN A 252 -7.29 0.15 -22.65
CA GLN A 252 -6.25 -0.73 -23.19
C GLN A 252 -5.97 -1.93 -22.27
N LEU A 253 -5.89 -1.72 -20.94
CA LEU A 253 -5.75 -2.81 -19.98
C LEU A 253 -6.92 -3.80 -20.07
N GLN A 254 -8.14 -3.29 -20.19
CA GLN A 254 -9.33 -4.14 -20.32
C GLN A 254 -9.31 -4.98 -21.60
N LEU A 255 -8.87 -4.43 -22.72
CA LEU A 255 -8.73 -5.17 -23.98
C LEU A 255 -7.66 -6.25 -23.88
N GLN A 256 -6.48 -5.91 -23.34
CA GLN A 256 -5.38 -6.87 -23.17
C GLN A 256 -5.79 -8.06 -22.28
N THR A 257 -6.53 -7.80 -21.21
CA THR A 257 -6.95 -8.87 -20.29
C THR A 257 -8.06 -9.75 -20.88
N ARG A 258 -8.92 -9.22 -21.75
CA ARG A 258 -9.91 -10.01 -22.50
C ARG A 258 -9.26 -10.95 -23.50
N ASP A 259 -8.23 -10.51 -24.19
CA ASP A 259 -7.49 -11.32 -25.16
C ASP A 259 -6.73 -12.48 -24.49
N LEU A 260 -6.22 -12.27 -23.26
CA LEU A 260 -5.57 -13.30 -22.45
C LEU A 260 -6.56 -14.34 -21.88
N ASN A 261 -7.82 -13.92 -21.63
CA ASN A 261 -8.92 -14.78 -21.17
C ASN A 261 -9.82 -15.29 -22.32
N GLY A 262 -9.38 -15.14 -23.58
CA GLY A 262 -10.06 -15.63 -24.78
C GLY A 262 -10.30 -17.14 -24.74
N PRO A 263 -11.28 -17.71 -25.46
CA PRO A 263 -12.22 -18.72 -25.02
C PRO A 263 -11.59 -20.08 -24.72
N THR A 264 -11.29 -20.33 -23.45
CA THR A 264 -11.09 -21.69 -22.91
C THR A 264 -12.32 -22.10 -22.09
N LEU A 265 -13.50 -21.87 -22.67
CA LEU A 265 -14.73 -22.50 -22.21
C LEU A 265 -15.21 -23.44 -23.32
N ARG A 266 -14.70 -24.66 -23.28
CA ARG A 266 -15.43 -25.85 -23.72
C ARG A 266 -15.25 -26.97 -22.74
#